data_afaec71afd22980d78abf7a12f7f30da
#
_entry.id   afaec71afd22980d78abf7a12f7f30da
#
_cell.length_a   1.000
_cell.length_b   1.000
_cell.length_c   1.000
_cell.angle_alpha   90.00
_cell.angle_beta   90.00
_cell.angle_gamma   90.00
#
_symmetry.space_group_name_H-M   'P 1'
#
loop_
_entity.id
_entity.type
_entity.pdbx_description
1 polymer ?
#
loop_
_entity_poly.entity_id
_entity_poly.type
_entity_poly.pdbx_seq_one_letter_code
_entity_poly.pdbx_strand_id
1 'polypeptide(L)'
;MLFRSHIFLHGSFAKTYKGHGTDKALVAGILGMQTDDERIRFSLDVAKKEGLEIQIETGELENTHPNTAEITLTAADGEKVSLRGSSIGGGNILITRVNGMEVALTGQNPALIVLHKDAPGTIAAVTELMAEYGVNICNFHLARETKGGLAVMTIESDSHFVPELNEKINRLENIYSSTMLERV
;
A
#
# COMPACT_ATOMS: atom_id res chain seq x y z
N MET A 1 -12.33 2.03 12.11
CA MET A 1 -11.71 0.98 12.94
C MET A 1 -11.61 -0.30 12.11
N LEU A 2 -10.45 -0.95 12.02
CA LEU A 2 -10.29 -2.23 11.32
C LEU A 2 -11.06 -3.32 12.07
N PHE A 3 -11.74 -4.18 11.32
CA PHE A 3 -12.53 -5.30 11.86
C PHE A 3 -11.91 -6.64 11.49
N ARG A 4 -11.43 -6.78 10.24
CA ARG A 4 -10.87 -8.02 9.74
C ARG A 4 -9.68 -7.75 8.83
N SER A 5 -8.68 -8.64 8.90
CA SER A 5 -7.59 -8.74 7.92
C SER A 5 -7.55 -10.14 7.34
N HIS A 6 -7.61 -10.24 6.02
CA HIS A 6 -7.33 -11.45 5.26
C HIS A 6 -5.95 -11.33 4.63
N ILE A 7 -5.06 -12.26 4.95
CA ILE A 7 -3.67 -12.32 4.48
C ILE A 7 -3.53 -13.59 3.65
N PHE A 8 -3.25 -13.44 2.37
CA PHE A 8 -2.93 -14.56 1.48
C PHE A 8 -1.41 -14.59 1.23
N LEU A 9 -0.78 -15.72 1.49
CA LEU A 9 0.67 -15.91 1.34
C LEU A 9 0.97 -16.84 0.17
N HIS A 10 1.91 -16.41 -0.68
CA HIS A 10 2.31 -17.12 -1.88
C HIS A 10 3.73 -17.69 -1.76
N GLY A 11 3.99 -18.80 -2.47
CA GLY A 11 5.31 -19.33 -2.76
C GLY A 11 6.12 -19.68 -1.52
N SER A 12 7.28 -19.03 -1.33
CA SER A 12 8.14 -19.27 -0.17
C SER A 12 7.49 -18.81 1.13
N PHE A 13 6.80 -17.65 1.12
CA PHE A 13 6.06 -17.18 2.30
C PHE A 13 5.02 -18.21 2.74
N ALA A 14 4.26 -18.80 1.82
CA ALA A 14 3.28 -19.84 2.13
C ALA A 14 3.89 -21.04 2.89
N LYS A 15 5.14 -21.38 2.59
CA LYS A 15 5.84 -22.53 3.17
C LYS A 15 6.54 -22.22 4.50
N THR A 16 6.99 -20.99 4.70
CA THR A 16 7.95 -20.66 5.77
C THR A 16 7.40 -19.67 6.81
N TYR A 17 6.23 -19.07 6.60
CA TYR A 17 5.75 -17.93 7.40
C TYR A 17 5.74 -18.14 8.92
N LYS A 18 5.35 -19.35 9.37
CA LYS A 18 5.33 -19.68 10.82
C LYS A 18 6.73 -19.73 11.41
N GLY A 19 7.67 -20.36 10.69
CA GLY A 19 9.04 -20.52 11.16
C GLY A 19 9.85 -19.23 11.17
N HIS A 20 9.58 -18.35 10.22
CA HIS A 20 10.26 -17.06 10.08
C HIS A 20 9.50 -15.89 10.74
N GLY A 21 8.30 -16.14 11.26
CA GLY A 21 7.49 -15.09 11.90
C GLY A 21 6.90 -14.07 10.94
N THR A 22 6.77 -14.41 9.64
CA THR A 22 6.19 -13.52 8.63
C THR A 22 4.75 -13.14 8.98
N ASP A 23 3.97 -14.08 9.51
CA ASP A 23 2.62 -13.84 10.04
C ASP A 23 2.61 -12.73 11.10
N LYS A 24 3.52 -12.83 12.07
CA LYS A 24 3.64 -11.86 13.16
C LYS A 24 4.08 -10.49 12.64
N ALA A 25 5.05 -10.47 11.70
CA ALA A 25 5.53 -9.22 11.12
C ALA A 25 4.44 -8.50 10.32
N LEU A 26 3.68 -9.22 9.50
CA LEU A 26 2.58 -8.65 8.73
C LEU A 26 1.46 -8.11 9.64
N VAL A 27 1.08 -8.87 10.66
CA VAL A 27 0.06 -8.43 11.62
C VAL A 27 0.56 -7.25 12.45
N ALA A 28 1.83 -7.22 12.84
CA ALA A 28 2.44 -6.08 13.51
C ALA A 28 2.37 -4.80 12.68
N GLY A 29 2.69 -4.90 11.38
CA GLY A 29 2.55 -3.78 10.44
C GLY A 29 1.09 -3.30 10.31
N ILE A 30 0.11 -4.21 10.26
CA ILE A 30 -1.33 -3.87 10.25
C ILE A 30 -1.74 -3.13 11.53
N LEU A 31 -1.13 -3.46 12.66
CA LEU A 31 -1.33 -2.80 13.95
C LEU A 31 -0.54 -1.48 14.10
N GLY A 32 0.23 -1.08 13.09
CA GLY A 32 1.05 0.14 13.12
C GLY A 32 2.30 0.05 13.99
N MET A 33 2.78 -1.15 14.31
CA MET A 33 4.03 -1.34 15.05
C MET A 33 5.23 -1.02 14.16
N GLN A 34 6.23 -0.34 14.72
CA GLN A 34 7.50 -0.08 14.05
C GLN A 34 8.34 -1.37 13.97
N THR A 35 9.33 -1.38 13.07
CA THR A 35 10.15 -2.58 12.79
C THR A 35 11.01 -3.05 13.98
N ASP A 36 11.27 -2.20 14.95
CA ASP A 36 12.01 -2.46 16.19
C ASP A 36 11.12 -2.69 17.41
N ASP A 37 9.78 -2.74 17.23
CA ASP A 37 8.85 -2.92 18.35
C ASP A 37 8.94 -4.35 18.91
N GLU A 38 9.28 -4.46 20.17
CA GLU A 38 9.41 -5.75 20.86
C GLU A 38 8.09 -6.55 20.91
N ARG A 39 6.95 -5.90 20.70
CA ARG A 39 5.61 -6.52 20.71
C ARG A 39 5.33 -7.30 19.42
N ILE A 40 6.15 -7.17 18.35
CA ILE A 40 5.98 -7.90 17.08
C ILE A 40 5.79 -9.39 17.30
N ARG A 41 6.57 -10.00 18.22
CA ARG A 41 6.47 -11.42 18.57
C ARG A 41 5.11 -11.84 19.12
N PHE A 42 4.32 -10.88 19.65
CA PHE A 42 3.00 -11.06 20.23
C PHE A 42 1.87 -10.42 19.40
N SER A 43 2.15 -9.96 18.19
CA SER A 43 1.21 -9.18 17.37
C SER A 43 -0.13 -9.89 17.14
N LEU A 44 -0.14 -11.21 16.99
CA LEU A 44 -1.37 -12.00 16.86
C LEU A 44 -2.25 -11.94 18.14
N ASP A 45 -1.63 -11.98 19.32
CA ASP A 45 -2.35 -11.85 20.58
C ASP A 45 -2.86 -10.41 20.79
N VAL A 46 -2.08 -9.42 20.38
CA VAL A 46 -2.48 -8.00 20.40
C VAL A 46 -3.67 -7.80 19.45
N ALA A 47 -3.60 -8.27 18.22
CA ALA A 47 -4.71 -8.19 17.26
C ALA A 47 -6.01 -8.78 17.85
N LYS A 48 -5.92 -9.96 18.46
CA LYS A 48 -7.07 -10.60 19.10
C LYS A 48 -7.64 -9.78 20.26
N LYS A 49 -6.78 -9.16 21.09
CA LYS A 49 -7.20 -8.29 22.20
C LYS A 49 -7.89 -7.03 21.72
N GLU A 50 -7.44 -6.47 20.58
CA GLU A 50 -8.02 -5.29 19.95
C GLU A 50 -9.27 -5.61 19.10
N GLY A 51 -9.68 -6.88 19.03
CA GLY A 51 -10.87 -7.29 18.28
C GLY A 51 -10.67 -7.34 16.77
N LEU A 52 -9.40 -7.36 16.30
CA LEU A 52 -9.07 -7.53 14.89
C LEU A 52 -9.04 -9.03 14.55
N GLU A 53 -9.95 -9.47 13.69
CA GLU A 53 -9.98 -10.83 13.17
C GLU A 53 -8.88 -11.00 12.10
N ILE A 54 -7.97 -11.95 12.30
CA ILE A 54 -6.89 -12.28 11.36
C ILE A 54 -7.19 -13.64 10.73
N GLN A 55 -7.27 -13.66 9.40
CA GLN A 55 -7.36 -14.87 8.59
C GLN A 55 -6.13 -14.97 7.71
N ILE A 56 -5.41 -16.08 7.77
CA ILE A 56 -4.22 -16.35 6.95
C ILE A 56 -4.51 -17.55 6.07
N GLU A 57 -4.36 -17.37 4.75
CA GLU A 57 -4.49 -18.40 3.74
C GLU A 57 -3.18 -18.51 2.97
N THR A 58 -2.93 -19.70 2.42
CA THR A 58 -1.74 -19.98 1.61
C THR A 58 -2.14 -20.59 0.26
N GLY A 59 -1.40 -20.23 -0.79
CA GLY A 59 -1.66 -20.75 -2.13
C GLY A 59 -0.61 -20.27 -3.13
N GLU A 60 -0.94 -20.43 -4.42
CA GLU A 60 -0.07 -20.01 -5.51
C GLU A 60 -0.71 -18.87 -6.30
N LEU A 61 0.12 -17.89 -6.68
CA LEU A 61 -0.22 -16.77 -7.56
C LEU A 61 0.61 -16.88 -8.83
N GLU A 62 0.00 -16.65 -9.99
CA GLU A 62 0.73 -16.67 -11.26
C GLU A 62 1.60 -15.43 -11.42
N ASN A 63 2.77 -15.60 -12.05
CA ASN A 63 3.71 -14.53 -12.41
C ASN A 63 4.06 -13.58 -11.24
N THR A 64 4.21 -14.13 -10.04
CA THR A 64 4.40 -13.36 -8.81
C THR A 64 5.69 -13.80 -8.10
N HIS A 65 6.37 -12.84 -7.44
CA HIS A 65 7.57 -13.12 -6.66
C HIS A 65 7.27 -14.14 -5.54
N PRO A 66 8.14 -15.13 -5.26
CA PRO A 66 7.86 -16.19 -4.28
C PRO A 66 7.64 -15.70 -2.84
N ASN A 67 8.11 -14.51 -2.48
CA ASN A 67 7.90 -13.91 -1.16
C ASN A 67 6.81 -12.84 -1.22
N THR A 68 5.62 -13.21 -1.68
CA THR A 68 4.49 -12.27 -1.84
C THR A 68 3.41 -12.51 -0.81
N ALA A 69 2.85 -11.43 -0.31
CA ALA A 69 1.62 -11.38 0.48
C ALA A 69 0.58 -10.50 -0.21
N GLU A 70 -0.66 -10.96 -0.24
CA GLU A 70 -1.84 -10.11 -0.47
C GLU A 70 -2.55 -9.89 0.84
N ILE A 71 -2.87 -8.64 1.16
CA ILE A 71 -3.53 -8.25 2.39
C ILE A 71 -4.80 -7.50 2.03
N THR A 72 -5.93 -7.97 2.54
CA THR A 72 -7.20 -7.25 2.45
C THR A 72 -7.63 -6.86 3.85
N LEU A 73 -7.75 -5.56 4.09
CA LEU A 73 -8.25 -4.98 5.32
C LEU A 73 -9.72 -4.62 5.12
N THR A 74 -10.55 -4.96 6.09
CA THR A 74 -11.97 -4.59 6.10
C THR A 74 -12.25 -3.76 7.35
N ALA A 75 -12.81 -2.58 7.16
CA ALA A 75 -13.24 -1.70 8.24
C ALA A 75 -14.64 -2.10 8.77
N ALA A 76 -15.01 -1.58 9.93
CA ALA A 76 -16.29 -1.89 10.58
C ALA A 76 -17.53 -1.45 9.77
N ASP A 77 -17.38 -0.43 8.92
CA ASP A 77 -18.40 0.06 7.99
C ASP A 77 -18.46 -0.75 6.67
N GLY A 78 -17.57 -1.75 6.51
CA GLY A 78 -17.50 -2.62 5.34
C GLY A 78 -16.57 -2.11 4.23
N GLU A 79 -15.94 -0.94 4.38
CA GLU A 79 -14.92 -0.49 3.46
C GLU A 79 -13.73 -1.46 3.43
N LYS A 80 -13.18 -1.67 2.23
CA LYS A 80 -12.07 -2.58 2.00
C LYS A 80 -10.91 -1.89 1.32
N VAL A 81 -9.71 -2.20 1.80
CA VAL A 81 -8.46 -1.84 1.13
C VAL A 81 -7.66 -3.11 0.92
N SER A 82 -7.14 -3.31 -0.27
CA SER A 82 -6.28 -4.44 -0.58
C SER A 82 -4.93 -3.98 -1.13
N LEU A 83 -3.89 -4.70 -0.78
CA LEU A 83 -2.56 -4.49 -1.32
C LEU A 83 -1.88 -5.83 -1.61
N ARG A 84 -1.02 -5.86 -2.64
CA ARG A 84 -0.10 -6.95 -2.92
C ARG A 84 1.32 -6.42 -2.83
N GLY A 85 2.13 -7.04 -2.00
CA GLY A 85 3.53 -6.69 -1.82
C GLY A 85 4.43 -7.90 -1.75
N SER A 86 5.67 -7.71 -2.16
CA SER A 86 6.71 -8.73 -2.17
C SER A 86 7.94 -8.26 -1.40
N SER A 87 8.55 -9.17 -0.61
CA SER A 87 9.90 -8.95 -0.11
C SER A 87 10.89 -9.40 -1.20
N ILE A 88 11.67 -8.46 -1.71
CA ILE A 88 12.61 -8.68 -2.82
C ILE A 88 14.06 -8.85 -2.35
N GLY A 89 14.27 -9.03 -1.04
CA GLY A 89 15.57 -9.25 -0.42
C GLY A 89 16.25 -7.97 0.05
N GLY A 90 17.24 -8.12 0.94
CA GLY A 90 18.01 -6.98 1.47
C GLY A 90 17.21 -5.95 2.29
N GLY A 91 16.06 -6.35 2.86
CA GLY A 91 15.15 -5.42 3.54
C GLY A 91 14.23 -4.63 2.61
N ASN A 92 14.34 -4.83 1.29
CA ASN A 92 13.54 -4.11 0.30
C ASN A 92 12.18 -4.78 0.05
N ILE A 93 11.20 -3.96 -0.25
CA ILE A 93 9.85 -4.38 -0.64
C ILE A 93 9.49 -3.81 -2.01
N LEU A 94 8.52 -4.45 -2.65
CA LEU A 94 7.87 -3.93 -3.84
C LEU A 94 6.37 -4.15 -3.72
N ILE A 95 5.60 -3.06 -3.62
CA ILE A 95 4.14 -3.10 -3.69
C ILE A 95 3.76 -3.04 -5.16
N THR A 96 3.02 -4.04 -5.61
CA THR A 96 2.65 -4.22 -7.03
C THR A 96 1.18 -4.00 -7.31
N ARG A 97 0.31 -4.05 -6.28
CA ARG A 97 -1.12 -3.75 -6.43
C ARG A 97 -1.67 -3.04 -5.19
N VAL A 98 -2.57 -2.10 -5.44
CA VAL A 98 -3.42 -1.45 -4.42
C VAL A 98 -4.83 -1.42 -4.97
N ASN A 99 -5.81 -1.96 -4.22
CA ASN A 99 -7.22 -2.04 -4.61
C ASN A 99 -7.43 -2.64 -6.02
N GLY A 100 -6.66 -3.70 -6.34
CA GLY A 100 -6.71 -4.37 -7.63
C GLY A 100 -5.94 -3.68 -8.77
N MET A 101 -5.55 -2.41 -8.62
CA MET A 101 -4.81 -1.67 -9.63
C MET A 101 -3.30 -1.89 -9.51
N GLU A 102 -2.62 -1.94 -10.65
CA GLU A 102 -1.17 -2.07 -10.71
C GLU A 102 -0.50 -0.78 -10.23
N VAL A 103 0.48 -0.94 -9.37
CA VAL A 103 1.34 0.13 -8.84
C VAL A 103 2.78 -0.35 -8.79
N ALA A 104 3.73 0.57 -8.59
CA ALA A 104 5.13 0.24 -8.36
C ALA A 104 5.67 1.14 -7.25
N LEU A 105 5.65 0.64 -6.01
CA LEU A 105 6.12 1.38 -4.83
C LEU A 105 7.18 0.57 -4.10
N THR A 106 8.31 1.20 -3.84
CA THR A 106 9.47 0.54 -3.21
C THR A 106 9.49 0.70 -1.69
N GLY A 107 8.75 1.67 -1.15
CA GLY A 107 8.81 2.06 0.26
C GLY A 107 10.10 2.75 0.68
N GLN A 108 11.03 2.99 -0.25
CA GLN A 108 12.30 3.66 0.04
C GLN A 108 12.15 5.19 0.12
N ASN A 109 11.11 5.71 -0.51
CA ASN A 109 10.81 7.13 -0.57
C ASN A 109 9.37 7.40 -0.14
N PRO A 110 9.07 8.60 0.35
CA PRO A 110 7.69 9.03 0.50
C PRO A 110 6.94 8.89 -0.81
N ALA A 111 5.70 8.43 -0.75
CA ALA A 111 4.91 8.18 -1.94
C ALA A 111 3.50 8.79 -1.84
N LEU A 112 2.97 9.21 -2.98
CA LEU A 112 1.61 9.66 -3.14
C LEU A 112 0.88 8.72 -4.11
N ILE A 113 -0.22 8.13 -3.67
CA ILE A 113 -1.12 7.34 -4.49
C ILE A 113 -2.33 8.20 -4.80
N VAL A 114 -2.64 8.39 -6.08
CA VAL A 114 -3.79 9.19 -6.52
C VAL A 114 -4.71 8.36 -7.39
N LEU A 115 -5.92 8.12 -6.91
CA LEU A 115 -7.01 7.54 -7.69
C LEU A 115 -7.72 8.65 -8.45
N HIS A 116 -7.87 8.47 -9.77
CA HIS A 116 -8.45 9.52 -10.60
C HIS A 116 -9.19 8.96 -11.83
N LYS A 117 -9.97 9.80 -12.46
CA LYS A 117 -10.50 9.52 -13.80
C LYS A 117 -9.38 9.67 -14.83
N ASP A 118 -9.30 8.74 -15.79
CA ASP A 118 -8.41 8.85 -16.95
C ASP A 118 -8.93 9.94 -17.89
N ALA A 119 -8.52 11.19 -17.65
CA ALA A 119 -8.93 12.36 -18.40
C ALA A 119 -7.73 13.26 -18.75
N PRO A 120 -7.76 13.92 -19.92
CA PRO A 120 -6.73 14.91 -20.28
C PRO A 120 -6.61 15.99 -19.21
N GLY A 121 -5.35 16.36 -18.86
CA GLY A 121 -5.08 17.42 -17.90
C GLY A 121 -4.96 16.94 -16.45
N THR A 122 -5.50 15.77 -16.06
CA THR A 122 -5.47 15.31 -14.66
C THR A 122 -4.04 15.13 -14.14
N ILE A 123 -3.18 14.48 -14.92
CA ILE A 123 -1.75 14.32 -14.55
C ILE A 123 -1.07 15.68 -14.43
N ALA A 124 -1.30 16.57 -15.41
CA ALA A 124 -0.70 17.90 -15.43
C ALA A 124 -1.09 18.71 -14.17
N ALA A 125 -2.36 18.71 -13.79
CA ALA A 125 -2.84 19.43 -12.62
C ALA A 125 -2.20 18.92 -11.31
N VAL A 126 -2.04 17.60 -11.17
CA VAL A 126 -1.36 17.02 -10.00
C VAL A 126 0.12 17.39 -9.98
N THR A 127 0.82 17.22 -11.09
CA THR A 127 2.27 17.52 -11.16
C THR A 127 2.57 19.02 -11.08
N GLU A 128 1.66 19.88 -11.53
CA GLU A 128 1.77 21.35 -11.36
C GLU A 128 1.70 21.72 -9.86
N LEU A 129 0.72 21.18 -9.13
CA LEU A 129 0.67 21.38 -7.69
C LEU A 129 1.91 20.86 -6.99
N MET A 130 2.44 19.69 -7.38
CA MET A 130 3.68 19.20 -6.81
C MET A 130 4.86 20.14 -7.05
N ALA A 131 4.94 20.72 -8.25
CA ALA A 131 5.98 21.70 -8.59
C ALA A 131 5.83 22.99 -7.78
N GLU A 132 4.58 23.48 -7.54
CA GLU A 132 4.32 24.65 -6.69
C GLU A 132 4.80 24.42 -5.25
N TYR A 133 4.73 23.20 -4.75
CA TYR A 133 5.21 22.80 -3.44
C TYR A 133 6.69 22.41 -3.41
N GLY A 134 7.40 22.57 -4.54
CA GLY A 134 8.83 22.26 -4.64
C GLY A 134 9.16 20.77 -4.54
N VAL A 135 8.16 19.91 -4.80
CA VAL A 135 8.35 18.46 -4.75
C VAL A 135 9.09 17.97 -5.98
N ASN A 136 10.24 17.31 -5.78
CA ASN A 136 10.99 16.64 -6.85
C ASN A 136 10.55 15.18 -6.96
N ILE A 137 10.03 14.80 -8.13
CA ILE A 137 9.55 13.44 -8.41
C ILE A 137 10.75 12.58 -8.81
N CYS A 138 10.99 11.49 -8.06
CA CYS A 138 12.04 10.52 -8.37
C CYS A 138 11.52 9.27 -9.09
N ASN A 139 10.24 8.92 -8.90
CA ASN A 139 9.59 7.83 -9.64
C ASN A 139 8.11 8.16 -9.88
N PHE A 140 7.62 7.76 -11.05
CA PHE A 140 6.23 7.97 -11.44
C PHE A 140 5.71 6.73 -12.18
N HIS A 141 4.60 6.18 -11.72
CA HIS A 141 3.92 5.09 -12.40
C HIS A 141 2.44 5.44 -12.60
N LEU A 142 1.91 5.14 -13.78
CA LEU A 142 0.51 5.33 -14.13
C LEU A 142 -0.07 4.02 -14.66
N ALA A 143 -1.17 3.59 -14.08
CA ALA A 143 -1.99 2.50 -14.59
C ALA A 143 -3.44 2.93 -14.75
N ARG A 144 -4.16 2.32 -15.68
CA ARG A 144 -5.60 2.51 -15.88
C ARG A 144 -6.27 1.20 -16.19
N GLU A 145 -7.51 1.06 -15.76
CA GLU A 145 -8.32 -0.11 -16.11
C GLU A 145 -8.77 -0.05 -17.58
N THR A 146 -9.36 1.09 -17.97
CA THR A 146 -9.86 1.33 -19.33
C THR A 146 -9.67 2.78 -19.70
N LYS A 147 -9.64 3.08 -21.00
CA LYS A 147 -9.60 4.46 -21.51
C LYS A 147 -10.79 5.26 -21.00
N GLY A 148 -10.53 6.38 -20.34
CA GLY A 148 -11.54 7.27 -19.75
C GLY A 148 -12.17 6.77 -18.47
N GLY A 149 -11.75 5.60 -17.95
CA GLY A 149 -12.22 4.98 -16.71
C GLY A 149 -11.37 5.34 -15.49
N LEU A 150 -11.32 4.41 -14.54
CA LEU A 150 -10.49 4.55 -13.35
C LEU A 150 -9.02 4.39 -13.69
N ALA A 151 -8.20 5.27 -13.11
CA ALA A 151 -6.75 5.23 -13.20
C ALA A 151 -6.12 5.48 -11.82
N VAL A 152 -4.90 5.02 -11.65
CA VAL A 152 -4.06 5.28 -10.49
C VAL A 152 -2.71 5.82 -10.93
N MET A 153 -2.26 6.90 -10.33
CA MET A 153 -0.86 7.31 -10.39
C MET A 153 -0.21 7.12 -9.02
N THR A 154 1.01 6.60 -9.03
CA THR A 154 1.87 6.52 -7.88
C THR A 154 3.11 7.37 -8.12
N ILE A 155 3.43 8.22 -7.18
CA ILE A 155 4.48 9.23 -7.30
C ILE A 155 5.37 9.12 -6.08
N GLU A 156 6.64 8.79 -6.28
CA GLU A 156 7.65 8.80 -5.21
C GLU A 156 8.49 10.08 -5.31
N SER A 157 8.87 10.64 -4.17
CA SER A 157 9.60 11.90 -4.07
C SER A 157 10.83 11.77 -3.21
N ASP A 158 11.85 12.58 -3.51
CA ASP A 158 13.07 12.71 -2.69
C ASP A 158 12.80 13.40 -1.34
N SER A 159 11.65 14.05 -1.17
CA SER A 159 11.28 14.81 0.02
C SER A 159 9.88 14.43 0.52
N HIS A 160 9.63 14.67 1.81
CA HIS A 160 8.31 14.45 2.40
C HIS A 160 7.25 15.35 1.77
N PHE A 161 6.05 14.80 1.63
CA PHE A 161 4.88 15.58 1.24
C PHE A 161 4.31 16.33 2.44
N VAL A 162 3.79 17.52 2.21
CA VAL A 162 3.06 18.27 3.24
C VAL A 162 1.56 17.96 3.16
N PRO A 163 0.85 17.89 4.31
CA PRO A 163 -0.58 17.56 4.33
C PRO A 163 -1.44 18.47 3.44
N GLU A 164 -1.09 19.76 3.36
CA GLU A 164 -1.81 20.74 2.53
C GLU A 164 -1.78 20.40 1.04
N LEU A 165 -0.70 19.79 0.56
CA LEU A 165 -0.60 19.31 -0.82
C LEU A 165 -1.66 18.24 -1.09
N ASN A 166 -1.78 17.24 -0.17
CA ASN A 166 -2.77 16.19 -0.29
C ASN A 166 -4.21 16.73 -0.31
N GLU A 167 -4.50 17.70 0.57
CA GLU A 167 -5.81 18.35 0.60
C GLU A 167 -6.14 19.06 -0.72
N LYS A 168 -5.16 19.78 -1.31
CA LYS A 168 -5.35 20.45 -2.59
C LYS A 168 -5.55 19.47 -3.74
N ILE A 169 -4.76 18.39 -3.77
CA ILE A 169 -4.91 17.33 -4.79
C ILE A 169 -6.31 16.73 -4.72
N ASN A 170 -6.82 16.42 -3.52
CA ASN A 170 -8.18 15.88 -3.34
C ASN A 170 -9.30 16.82 -3.80
N ARG A 171 -9.01 18.11 -3.99
CA ARG A 171 -9.98 19.11 -4.50
C ARG A 171 -9.90 19.32 -6.02
N LEU A 172 -8.91 18.73 -6.69
CA LEU A 172 -8.80 18.84 -8.14
C LEU A 172 -9.93 18.09 -8.84
N GLU A 173 -10.32 18.60 -9.99
CA GLU A 173 -11.28 17.92 -10.86
C GLU A 173 -10.71 16.54 -11.29
N ASN A 174 -11.59 15.54 -11.40
CA ASN A 174 -11.28 14.17 -11.77
C ASN A 174 -10.45 13.37 -10.74
N ILE A 175 -10.14 13.90 -9.56
CA ILE A 175 -9.52 13.15 -8.48
C ILE A 175 -10.63 12.51 -7.61
N TYR A 176 -10.50 11.21 -7.36
CA TYR A 176 -11.40 10.49 -6.45
C TYR A 176 -10.85 10.44 -5.03
N SER A 177 -9.56 10.16 -4.90
CA SER A 177 -8.86 10.20 -3.62
C SER A 177 -7.36 10.29 -3.81
N SER A 178 -6.66 10.82 -2.82
CA SER A 178 -5.21 10.73 -2.71
C SER A 178 -4.77 10.32 -1.31
N THR A 179 -3.71 9.53 -1.24
CA THR A 179 -3.15 9.00 0.01
C THR A 179 -1.64 9.18 0.00
N MET A 180 -1.11 9.82 1.02
CA MET A 180 0.32 9.92 1.24
C MET A 180 0.80 8.73 2.06
N LEU A 181 1.94 8.18 1.67
CA LEU A 181 2.66 7.14 2.40
C LEU A 181 4.02 7.71 2.79
N GLU A 182 4.35 7.55 4.05
CA GLU A 182 5.69 7.86 4.54
C GLU A 182 6.67 6.74 4.16
N ARG A 183 7.95 7.08 4.18
CA ARG A 183 9.03 6.11 4.00
C ARG A 183 8.97 5.05 5.11
N VAL A 184 9.12 3.79 4.74
CA VAL A 184 9.19 2.64 5.65
C VAL A 184 10.61 2.44 6.20
#